data_1c2facd88d65599ce8cc2288451c6f4a
#
_entry.id   1c2facd88d65599ce8cc2288451c6f4a
#
_cell.length_a   1.000
_cell.length_b   1.000
_cell.length_c   1.000
_cell.angle_alpha   90.00
_cell.angle_beta   90.00
_cell.angle_gamma   90.00
#
_symmetry.space_group_name_H-M   'P 1'
#
loop_
_entity.id
_entity.type
_entity.pdbx_description
1 polymer ?
#
loop_
_entity_poly.entity_id
_entity_poly.type
_entity_poly.pdbx_seq_one_letter_code
_entity_poly.pdbx_strand_id
1 'polypeptide(L)'
;MPSRVVSINLCTDQLAMMLAAPGAGAKPGQLISVSTLASDPMSSSMAAEAAAYPANRGSAEQVFMMNPDLVLAGTFTSRATVDLLRRLGVRVVEIAPVTSLQGVSDQIRQVAAALGRFEAGEALVARFEADLAALAPPSDSQASRLRAALYYPNGYTIGKGTLSDDILARTGFINIATELGRAGGGNLAMELLVMAGPDLVVTSKPYPGASRSEALLRHPALAQLGAQDGQAALLATSDADWICGTPHVLRAVAEMRAAHQRAIAGPAAPMQSLP
;
A
#
# COMPACT_ATOMS: atom_id res chain seq x y z
N MET A 1 15.88 -10.42 -22.86
CA MET A 1 15.05 -10.77 -21.71
C MET A 1 15.99 -11.07 -20.55
N PRO A 2 15.88 -10.39 -19.42
CA PRO A 2 16.76 -10.62 -18.27
C PRO A 2 16.56 -12.05 -17.73
N SER A 3 17.66 -12.65 -17.27
CA SER A 3 17.68 -14.02 -16.76
C SER A 3 18.05 -14.10 -15.28
N ARG A 4 18.65 -13.03 -14.74
CA ARG A 4 19.12 -12.92 -13.36
C ARG A 4 18.70 -11.55 -12.77
N VAL A 5 17.49 -11.50 -12.24
CA VAL A 5 16.90 -10.27 -11.71
C VAL A 5 17.05 -10.25 -10.19
N VAL A 6 17.56 -9.13 -9.67
CA VAL A 6 17.56 -8.81 -8.24
C VAL A 6 16.62 -7.64 -8.02
N SER A 7 15.70 -7.73 -7.07
CA SER A 7 14.88 -6.62 -6.64
C SER A 7 15.33 -6.13 -5.26
N ILE A 8 15.41 -4.79 -5.08
CA ILE A 8 15.94 -4.12 -3.89
C ILE A 8 14.95 -3.12 -3.29
N ASN A 9 13.67 -3.24 -3.63
CA ASN A 9 12.59 -2.40 -3.12
C ASN A 9 11.33 -3.23 -2.93
N LEU A 10 10.64 -3.08 -1.81
CA LEU A 10 9.47 -3.87 -1.42
C LEU A 10 8.39 -3.95 -2.51
N CYS A 11 8.06 -2.82 -3.15
CA CYS A 11 6.98 -2.79 -4.15
C CYS A 11 7.39 -3.49 -5.45
N THR A 12 8.66 -3.34 -5.86
CA THR A 12 9.19 -4.08 -7.00
C THR A 12 9.41 -5.57 -6.71
N ASP A 13 9.70 -5.93 -5.43
CA ASP A 13 9.77 -7.33 -4.99
C ASP A 13 8.44 -8.04 -5.24
N GLN A 14 7.34 -7.44 -4.75
CA GLN A 14 6.00 -8.01 -4.90
C GLN A 14 5.60 -8.16 -6.37
N LEU A 15 5.78 -7.12 -7.19
CA LEU A 15 5.46 -7.21 -8.62
C LEU A 15 6.36 -8.22 -9.35
N ALA A 16 7.66 -8.28 -9.00
CA ALA A 16 8.57 -9.25 -9.61
C ALA A 16 8.19 -10.68 -9.22
N MET A 17 7.81 -10.94 -7.97
CA MET A 17 7.31 -12.26 -7.55
C MET A 17 6.04 -12.65 -8.31
N MET A 18 5.08 -11.75 -8.48
CA MET A 18 3.85 -12.02 -9.25
C MET A 18 4.12 -12.32 -10.72
N LEU A 19 5.05 -11.59 -11.35
CA LEU A 19 5.33 -11.66 -12.79
C LEU A 19 6.37 -12.72 -13.15
N ALA A 20 7.25 -13.08 -12.22
CA ALA A 20 8.29 -14.09 -12.40
C ALA A 20 7.98 -15.43 -11.74
N ALA A 21 6.77 -15.61 -11.20
CA ALA A 21 6.34 -16.89 -10.66
C ALA A 21 6.36 -18.00 -11.73
N PRO A 22 6.70 -19.24 -11.38
CA PRO A 22 6.71 -20.36 -12.33
C PRO A 22 5.40 -20.51 -13.12
N GLY A 23 4.25 -20.28 -12.48
CA GLY A 23 2.92 -20.33 -13.12
C GLY A 23 2.64 -19.20 -14.11
N ALA A 24 3.41 -18.10 -14.09
CA ALA A 24 3.30 -17.00 -15.02
C ALA A 24 4.15 -17.23 -16.31
N GLY A 25 4.59 -18.46 -16.58
CA GLY A 25 5.45 -18.81 -17.73
C GLY A 25 6.89 -18.31 -17.59
N ALA A 26 7.34 -17.92 -16.40
CA ALA A 26 8.72 -17.51 -16.13
C ALA A 26 9.70 -18.67 -16.29
N LYS A 27 10.92 -18.36 -16.79
CA LYS A 27 12.01 -19.34 -16.67
C LYS A 27 12.29 -19.53 -15.18
N PRO A 28 12.44 -20.77 -14.69
CA PRO A 28 12.85 -21.01 -13.33
C PRO A 28 14.12 -20.21 -13.00
N GLY A 29 14.11 -19.48 -11.86
CA GLY A 29 15.27 -18.71 -11.42
C GLY A 29 15.47 -17.33 -12.10
N GLN A 30 14.50 -16.79 -12.82
CA GLN A 30 14.61 -15.42 -13.36
C GLN A 30 14.77 -14.39 -12.23
N LEU A 31 13.89 -14.43 -11.20
CA LEU A 31 14.06 -13.63 -9.98
C LEU A 31 14.94 -14.41 -9.00
N ILE A 32 16.11 -13.88 -8.69
CA ILE A 32 17.11 -14.58 -7.87
C ILE A 32 17.23 -14.04 -6.45
N SER A 33 16.72 -12.84 -6.17
CA SER A 33 16.73 -12.25 -4.82
C SER A 33 15.70 -11.15 -4.70
N VAL A 34 15.14 -10.99 -3.50
CA VAL A 34 14.23 -9.92 -3.09
C VAL A 34 14.81 -9.20 -1.86
N SER A 35 14.29 -8.01 -1.54
CA SER A 35 14.75 -7.28 -0.34
C SER A 35 14.31 -7.99 0.95
N THR A 36 15.01 -7.73 2.06
CA THR A 36 14.61 -8.23 3.39
C THR A 36 13.21 -7.79 3.80
N LEU A 37 12.75 -6.63 3.30
CA LEU A 37 11.39 -6.12 3.58
C LEU A 37 10.29 -7.01 2.97
N ALA A 38 10.60 -7.74 1.88
CA ALA A 38 9.64 -8.64 1.25
C ALA A 38 9.17 -9.76 2.19
N SER A 39 10.00 -10.16 3.16
CA SER A 39 9.71 -11.22 4.14
C SER A 39 9.09 -10.70 5.45
N ASP A 40 8.90 -9.39 5.60
CA ASP A 40 8.28 -8.80 6.77
C ASP A 40 6.74 -8.80 6.63
N PRO A 41 5.99 -9.60 7.42
CA PRO A 41 4.53 -9.70 7.28
C PRO A 41 3.79 -8.42 7.68
N MET A 42 4.43 -7.47 8.38
CA MET A 42 3.83 -6.19 8.69
C MET A 42 3.86 -5.23 7.50
N SER A 43 4.86 -5.38 6.62
CA SER A 43 5.11 -4.48 5.48
C SER A 43 4.77 -5.13 4.13
N SER A 44 4.82 -6.45 4.03
CA SER A 44 4.68 -7.20 2.77
C SER A 44 3.42 -8.04 2.72
N SER A 45 2.63 -7.84 1.68
CA SER A 45 1.49 -8.72 1.36
C SER A 45 1.91 -10.08 0.78
N MET A 46 3.20 -10.28 0.52
CA MET A 46 3.77 -11.51 -0.06
C MET A 46 4.92 -12.06 0.80
N ALA A 47 4.84 -11.90 2.12
CA ALA A 47 5.90 -12.34 3.03
C ALA A 47 6.13 -13.87 3.00
N ALA A 48 5.08 -14.65 2.78
CA ALA A 48 5.17 -16.09 2.65
C ALA A 48 5.87 -16.52 1.35
N GLU A 49 5.51 -15.90 0.23
CA GLU A 49 6.11 -16.16 -1.09
C GLU A 49 7.58 -15.72 -1.13
N ALA A 50 7.93 -14.63 -0.43
CA ALA A 50 9.28 -14.12 -0.34
C ALA A 50 10.27 -15.12 0.29
N ALA A 51 9.79 -16.04 1.13
CA ALA A 51 10.62 -17.09 1.75
C ALA A 51 11.27 -18.03 0.72
N ALA A 52 10.74 -18.10 -0.52
CA ALA A 52 11.33 -18.89 -1.60
C ALA A 52 12.57 -18.24 -2.23
N TYR A 53 12.88 -16.98 -1.88
CA TYR A 53 13.96 -16.21 -2.50
C TYR A 53 15.04 -15.83 -1.47
N PRO A 54 16.33 -15.86 -1.86
CA PRO A 54 17.40 -15.25 -1.08
C PRO A 54 17.12 -13.78 -0.81
N ALA A 55 17.23 -13.35 0.45
CA ALA A 55 17.01 -11.98 0.85
C ALA A 55 18.29 -11.13 0.68
N ASN A 56 18.13 -9.89 0.19
CA ASN A 56 19.20 -8.89 0.13
C ASN A 56 18.87 -7.64 0.95
N ARG A 57 19.90 -6.91 1.35
CA ARG A 57 19.77 -5.64 2.10
C ARG A 57 19.87 -4.40 1.21
N GLY A 58 19.90 -4.59 -0.11
CA GLY A 58 19.97 -3.51 -1.08
C GLY A 58 21.32 -2.77 -1.12
N SER A 59 22.42 -3.32 -0.55
CA SER A 59 23.73 -2.73 -0.75
C SER A 59 24.27 -3.07 -2.14
N ALA A 60 24.97 -2.12 -2.76
CA ALA A 60 25.46 -2.31 -4.13
C ALA A 60 26.43 -3.49 -4.24
N GLU A 61 27.31 -3.67 -3.24
CA GLU A 61 28.29 -4.75 -3.20
C GLU A 61 27.62 -6.11 -3.12
N GLN A 62 26.64 -6.28 -2.20
CA GLN A 62 25.90 -7.54 -2.07
C GLN A 62 25.17 -7.88 -3.36
N VAL A 63 24.49 -6.89 -3.95
CA VAL A 63 23.71 -7.06 -5.19
C VAL A 63 24.63 -7.39 -6.37
N PHE A 64 25.76 -6.68 -6.51
CA PHE A 64 26.72 -6.93 -7.57
C PHE A 64 27.32 -8.36 -7.52
N MET A 65 27.62 -8.85 -6.31
CA MET A 65 28.14 -10.22 -6.12
C MET A 65 27.15 -11.31 -6.52
N MET A 66 25.85 -10.99 -6.63
CA MET A 66 24.82 -11.91 -7.15
C MET A 66 24.86 -12.00 -8.68
N ASN A 67 25.71 -11.22 -9.35
CA ASN A 67 25.87 -11.17 -10.81
C ASN A 67 24.52 -10.99 -11.56
N PRO A 68 23.73 -9.93 -11.26
CA PRO A 68 22.47 -9.68 -11.91
C PRO A 68 22.67 -9.09 -13.32
N ASP A 69 21.77 -9.40 -14.24
CA ASP A 69 21.65 -8.70 -15.52
C ASP A 69 20.57 -7.59 -15.48
N LEU A 70 19.75 -7.56 -14.42
CA LEU A 70 18.79 -6.50 -14.13
C LEU A 70 18.63 -6.34 -12.61
N VAL A 71 18.61 -5.08 -12.17
CA VAL A 71 18.17 -4.69 -10.81
C VAL A 71 16.90 -3.85 -10.91
N LEU A 72 15.88 -4.23 -10.13
CA LEU A 72 14.68 -3.43 -9.92
C LEU A 72 14.83 -2.64 -8.61
N ALA A 73 14.65 -1.34 -8.67
CA ALA A 73 14.79 -0.40 -7.55
C ALA A 73 13.58 0.54 -7.50
N GLY A 74 13.33 1.15 -6.36
CA GLY A 74 12.41 2.29 -6.26
C GLY A 74 13.14 3.62 -6.43
N THR A 75 12.43 4.68 -6.82
CA THR A 75 13.02 6.02 -6.96
C THR A 75 13.51 6.61 -5.62
N PHE A 76 13.10 6.03 -4.48
CA PHE A 76 13.60 6.37 -3.14
C PHE A 76 14.73 5.45 -2.66
N THR A 77 15.18 4.51 -3.48
CA THR A 77 16.39 3.72 -3.18
C THR A 77 17.60 4.66 -3.11
N SER A 78 18.57 4.33 -2.23
CA SER A 78 19.79 5.12 -2.06
C SER A 78 20.44 5.46 -3.41
N ARG A 79 20.60 6.74 -3.69
CA ARG A 79 21.29 7.20 -4.91
C ARG A 79 22.68 6.61 -5.04
N ALA A 80 23.43 6.53 -3.94
CA ALA A 80 24.77 5.93 -3.95
C ALA A 80 24.75 4.48 -4.40
N THR A 81 23.74 3.70 -3.96
CA THR A 81 23.57 2.29 -4.39
C THR A 81 23.27 2.21 -5.88
N VAL A 82 22.31 2.99 -6.38
CA VAL A 82 21.89 2.98 -7.78
C VAL A 82 23.06 3.40 -8.70
N ASP A 83 23.74 4.51 -8.34
CA ASP A 83 24.85 5.03 -9.14
C ASP A 83 26.04 4.07 -9.17
N LEU A 84 26.35 3.40 -8.03
CA LEU A 84 27.45 2.44 -7.99
C LEU A 84 27.13 1.21 -8.87
N LEU A 85 25.91 0.66 -8.77
CA LEU A 85 25.51 -0.47 -9.63
C LEU A 85 25.59 -0.12 -11.11
N ARG A 86 25.15 1.07 -11.51
CA ARG A 86 25.26 1.55 -12.89
C ARG A 86 26.70 1.69 -13.36
N ARG A 87 27.61 2.24 -12.51
CA ARG A 87 29.06 2.33 -12.79
C ARG A 87 29.71 0.97 -12.95
N LEU A 88 29.21 -0.04 -12.23
CA LEU A 88 29.64 -1.43 -12.36
C LEU A 88 29.03 -2.14 -13.57
N GLY A 89 28.30 -1.43 -14.44
CA GLY A 89 27.72 -1.96 -15.66
C GLY A 89 26.39 -2.71 -15.48
N VAL A 90 25.80 -2.69 -14.28
CA VAL A 90 24.51 -3.35 -14.00
C VAL A 90 23.37 -2.46 -14.51
N ARG A 91 22.45 -3.05 -15.28
CA ARG A 91 21.20 -2.36 -15.67
C ARG A 91 20.30 -2.19 -14.45
N VAL A 92 19.98 -0.95 -14.08
CA VAL A 92 19.06 -0.61 -12.98
C VAL A 92 17.83 0.09 -13.54
N VAL A 93 16.66 -0.46 -13.27
CA VAL A 93 15.35 0.13 -13.57
C VAL A 93 14.73 0.63 -12.27
N GLU A 94 14.50 1.93 -12.20
CA GLU A 94 13.87 2.59 -11.07
C GLU A 94 12.37 2.74 -11.33
N ILE A 95 11.55 2.31 -10.38
CA ILE A 95 10.09 2.37 -10.41
C ILE A 95 9.61 3.42 -9.40
N ALA A 96 8.84 4.38 -9.86
CA ALA A 96 8.24 5.40 -9.00
C ALA A 96 7.01 4.84 -8.25
N PRO A 97 6.73 5.30 -7.03
CA PRO A 97 5.46 4.99 -6.37
C PRO A 97 4.28 5.49 -7.20
N VAL A 98 3.21 4.71 -7.22
CA VAL A 98 1.96 5.15 -7.85
C VAL A 98 1.20 6.11 -6.93
N THR A 99 0.47 7.02 -7.54
CA THR A 99 -0.34 8.04 -6.83
C THR A 99 -1.84 7.81 -6.97
N SER A 100 -2.24 6.78 -7.72
CA SER A 100 -3.64 6.43 -7.95
C SER A 100 -3.80 4.94 -8.23
N LEU A 101 -5.01 4.42 -8.05
CA LEU A 101 -5.35 3.04 -8.40
C LEU A 101 -5.18 2.77 -9.89
N GLN A 102 -5.45 3.75 -10.75
CA GLN A 102 -5.19 3.63 -12.20
C GLN A 102 -3.69 3.46 -12.50
N GLY A 103 -2.82 4.15 -11.76
CA GLY A 103 -1.36 4.03 -11.91
C GLY A 103 -0.81 2.65 -11.59
N VAL A 104 -1.57 1.81 -10.88
CA VAL A 104 -1.16 0.41 -10.59
C VAL A 104 -1.04 -0.41 -11.87
N SER A 105 -1.99 -0.26 -12.81
CA SER A 105 -1.93 -0.93 -14.12
C SER A 105 -0.67 -0.55 -14.91
N ASP A 106 -0.32 0.75 -14.91
CA ASP A 106 0.86 1.25 -15.60
C ASP A 106 2.16 0.74 -14.94
N GLN A 107 2.19 0.69 -13.61
CA GLN A 107 3.33 0.16 -12.87
C GLN A 107 3.54 -1.35 -13.14
N ILE A 108 2.46 -2.15 -13.18
CA ILE A 108 2.52 -3.56 -13.57
C ILE A 108 3.12 -3.70 -14.97
N ARG A 109 2.65 -2.92 -15.95
CA ARG A 109 3.20 -2.92 -17.31
C ARG A 109 4.68 -2.55 -17.35
N GLN A 110 5.08 -1.53 -16.58
CA GLN A 110 6.47 -1.08 -16.51
C GLN A 110 7.41 -2.18 -15.98
N VAL A 111 7.01 -2.85 -14.89
CA VAL A 111 7.80 -3.95 -14.33
C VAL A 111 7.79 -5.17 -15.26
N ALA A 112 6.64 -5.50 -15.85
CA ALA A 112 6.52 -6.58 -16.84
C ALA A 112 7.42 -6.34 -18.07
N ALA A 113 7.47 -5.12 -18.57
CA ALA A 113 8.36 -4.72 -19.67
C ALA A 113 9.84 -4.87 -19.28
N ALA A 114 10.23 -4.43 -18.07
CA ALA A 114 11.59 -4.59 -17.58
C ALA A 114 12.01 -6.06 -17.48
N LEU A 115 11.09 -6.94 -17.07
CA LEU A 115 11.28 -8.39 -16.97
C LEU A 115 11.16 -9.13 -18.32
N GLY A 116 10.64 -8.48 -19.36
CA GLY A 116 10.28 -9.12 -20.64
C GLY A 116 9.07 -10.06 -20.53
N ARG A 117 8.10 -9.71 -19.65
CA ARG A 117 6.93 -10.52 -19.29
C ARG A 117 5.62 -9.85 -19.70
N PHE A 118 5.56 -9.35 -20.93
CA PHE A 118 4.44 -8.54 -21.41
C PHE A 118 3.09 -9.23 -21.28
N GLU A 119 2.97 -10.48 -21.70
CA GLU A 119 1.70 -11.24 -21.64
C GLU A 119 1.24 -11.46 -20.19
N ALA A 120 2.17 -11.83 -19.30
CA ALA A 120 1.87 -11.98 -17.88
C ALA A 120 1.47 -10.65 -17.25
N GLY A 121 2.09 -9.54 -17.67
CA GLY A 121 1.74 -8.19 -17.26
C GLY A 121 0.33 -7.82 -17.65
N GLU A 122 -0.06 -7.98 -18.92
CA GLU A 122 -1.41 -7.67 -19.38
C GLU A 122 -2.47 -8.58 -18.74
N ALA A 123 -2.18 -9.86 -18.52
CA ALA A 123 -3.08 -10.75 -17.80
C ALA A 123 -3.28 -10.32 -16.33
N LEU A 124 -2.21 -9.83 -15.68
CA LEU A 124 -2.29 -9.31 -14.31
C LEU A 124 -3.08 -8.00 -14.25
N VAL A 125 -2.86 -7.10 -15.21
CA VAL A 125 -3.61 -5.84 -15.36
C VAL A 125 -5.09 -6.11 -15.57
N ALA A 126 -5.45 -6.99 -16.52
CA ALA A 126 -6.85 -7.32 -16.80
C ALA A 126 -7.58 -7.85 -15.56
N ARG A 127 -6.91 -8.69 -14.77
CA ARG A 127 -7.45 -9.20 -13.51
C ARG A 127 -7.62 -8.08 -12.48
N PHE A 128 -6.59 -7.27 -12.29
CA PHE A 128 -6.64 -6.14 -11.35
C PHE A 128 -7.77 -5.16 -11.69
N GLU A 129 -7.92 -4.80 -12.96
CA GLU A 129 -8.97 -3.87 -13.41
C GLU A 129 -10.38 -4.46 -13.24
N ALA A 130 -10.56 -5.75 -13.51
CA ALA A 130 -11.82 -6.44 -13.28
C ALA A 130 -12.18 -6.49 -11.78
N ASP A 131 -11.22 -6.84 -10.92
CA ASP A 131 -11.42 -6.88 -9.47
C ASP A 131 -11.68 -5.49 -8.89
N LEU A 132 -10.97 -4.45 -9.39
CA LEU A 132 -11.21 -3.07 -9.00
C LEU A 132 -12.60 -2.58 -9.41
N ALA A 133 -13.05 -2.94 -10.61
CA ALA A 133 -14.39 -2.61 -11.09
C ALA A 133 -15.49 -3.28 -10.24
N ALA A 134 -15.28 -4.52 -9.79
CA ALA A 134 -16.20 -5.22 -8.88
C ALA A 134 -16.32 -4.54 -7.49
N LEU A 135 -15.28 -3.78 -7.10
CA LEU A 135 -15.28 -2.98 -5.88
C LEU A 135 -15.83 -1.56 -6.06
N ALA A 136 -16.27 -1.17 -7.26
CA ALA A 136 -16.86 0.15 -7.47
C ALA A 136 -18.16 0.32 -6.65
N PRO A 137 -18.42 1.51 -6.09
CA PRO A 137 -19.68 1.78 -5.40
C PRO A 137 -20.86 1.70 -6.39
N PRO A 138 -22.08 1.34 -5.94
CA PRO A 138 -23.28 1.44 -6.78
C PRO A 138 -23.45 2.87 -7.33
N SER A 139 -23.88 2.99 -8.58
CA SER A 139 -24.04 4.28 -9.29
C SER A 139 -24.99 5.27 -8.60
N ASP A 140 -25.91 4.78 -7.77
CA ASP A 140 -26.91 5.60 -7.07
C ASP A 140 -26.46 6.12 -5.70
N SER A 141 -25.24 5.82 -5.27
CA SER A 141 -24.71 6.32 -4.01
C SER A 141 -24.24 7.80 -4.10
N GLN A 142 -25.17 8.74 -4.27
CA GLN A 142 -25.00 10.11 -3.77
C GLN A 142 -25.04 10.14 -2.22
N ALA A 143 -24.65 9.03 -1.61
CA ALA A 143 -24.57 8.90 -0.17
C ALA A 143 -23.63 9.95 0.40
N SER A 144 -24.02 10.52 1.51
CA SER A 144 -23.27 11.41 2.37
C SER A 144 -21.76 11.10 2.31
N ARG A 145 -20.96 12.07 1.82
CA ARG A 145 -19.50 11.90 1.77
C ARG A 145 -18.97 11.94 3.20
N LEU A 146 -18.65 10.77 3.71
CA LEU A 146 -18.03 10.62 5.03
C LEU A 146 -16.59 11.13 5.00
N ARG A 147 -16.14 11.68 6.12
CA ARG A 147 -14.81 12.27 6.25
C ARG A 147 -13.88 11.30 6.97
N ALA A 148 -12.78 10.93 6.34
CA ALA A 148 -11.80 10.03 6.91
C ALA A 148 -10.45 10.71 7.14
N ALA A 149 -9.80 10.38 8.25
CA ALA A 149 -8.44 10.77 8.54
C ALA A 149 -7.53 9.55 8.50
N LEU A 150 -6.47 9.60 7.71
CA LEU A 150 -5.35 8.69 7.82
C LEU A 150 -4.44 9.22 8.93
N TYR A 151 -4.31 8.50 10.03
CA TYR A 151 -3.55 8.99 11.19
C TYR A 151 -2.67 7.87 11.77
N TYR A 152 -1.38 8.00 11.59
CA TYR A 152 -0.37 7.00 11.87
C TYR A 152 0.55 7.41 13.03
N PRO A 153 1.46 6.53 13.48
CA PRO A 153 2.43 6.87 14.51
C PRO A 153 3.10 8.24 14.30
N ASN A 154 3.40 8.96 15.39
CA ASN A 154 3.91 10.34 15.39
C ASN A 154 2.96 11.38 14.76
N GLY A 155 1.66 11.08 14.62
CA GLY A 155 0.72 11.98 13.95
C GLY A 155 0.97 12.12 12.46
N TYR A 156 1.63 11.14 11.84
CA TYR A 156 1.83 11.13 10.38
C TYR A 156 0.50 10.96 9.67
N THR A 157 0.29 11.74 8.63
CA THR A 157 -0.92 11.69 7.78
C THR A 157 -0.53 11.74 6.31
N ILE A 158 -1.47 11.35 5.45
CA ILE A 158 -1.28 11.28 4.01
C ILE A 158 -2.41 12.04 3.32
N GLY A 159 -2.06 13.05 2.53
CA GLY A 159 -3.01 13.94 1.87
C GLY A 159 -3.05 13.78 0.35
N LYS A 160 -3.42 14.87 -0.32
CA LYS A 160 -3.68 14.95 -1.76
C LYS A 160 -2.54 14.43 -2.62
N GLY A 161 -2.92 13.74 -3.71
CA GLY A 161 -1.98 13.30 -4.74
C GLY A 161 -1.20 12.02 -4.37
N THR A 162 -1.77 11.21 -3.50
CA THR A 162 -1.22 9.92 -3.09
C THR A 162 -2.19 8.77 -3.39
N LEU A 163 -1.68 7.56 -3.45
CA LEU A 163 -2.51 6.35 -3.63
C LEU A 163 -3.56 6.23 -2.52
N SER A 164 -3.19 6.54 -1.28
CA SER A 164 -4.12 6.47 -0.14
C SER A 164 -5.25 7.48 -0.25
N ASP A 165 -4.98 8.69 -0.77
CA ASP A 165 -5.99 9.70 -1.06
C ASP A 165 -6.98 9.22 -2.13
N ASP A 166 -6.47 8.57 -3.20
CA ASP A 166 -7.30 8.00 -4.27
C ASP A 166 -8.16 6.84 -3.77
N ILE A 167 -7.62 5.98 -2.88
CA ILE A 167 -8.40 4.91 -2.22
C ILE A 167 -9.58 5.49 -1.43
N LEU A 168 -9.33 6.51 -0.61
CA LEU A 168 -10.39 7.16 0.17
C LEU A 168 -11.46 7.74 -0.77
N ALA A 169 -11.05 8.50 -1.78
CA ALA A 169 -11.97 9.12 -2.73
C ALA A 169 -12.84 8.09 -3.46
N ARG A 170 -12.23 6.97 -3.90
CA ARG A 170 -12.93 5.88 -4.61
C ARG A 170 -13.87 5.07 -3.74
N THR A 171 -13.67 5.09 -2.43
CA THR A 171 -14.49 4.35 -1.46
C THR A 171 -15.55 5.22 -0.77
N GLY A 172 -15.72 6.48 -1.21
CA GLY A 172 -16.77 7.39 -0.75
C GLY A 172 -16.35 8.31 0.40
N PHE A 173 -15.05 8.36 0.74
CA PHE A 173 -14.55 9.23 1.79
C PHE A 173 -13.92 10.50 1.23
N ILE A 174 -14.02 11.57 2.01
CA ILE A 174 -13.23 12.79 1.87
C ILE A 174 -12.03 12.67 2.82
N ASN A 175 -10.83 12.87 2.29
CA ASN A 175 -9.62 12.85 3.10
C ASN A 175 -9.45 14.19 3.83
N ILE A 176 -9.49 14.16 5.17
CA ILE A 176 -9.33 15.35 6.02
C ILE A 176 -7.99 16.04 5.79
N ALA A 177 -6.91 15.31 5.58
CA ALA A 177 -5.62 15.92 5.28
C ALA A 177 -5.68 16.74 3.97
N THR A 178 -6.40 16.26 2.97
CA THR A 178 -6.63 16.97 1.71
C THR A 178 -7.52 18.20 1.89
N GLU A 179 -8.58 18.13 2.69
CA GLU A 179 -9.42 19.30 3.06
C GLU A 179 -8.60 20.38 3.77
N LEU A 180 -7.66 19.98 4.63
CA LEU A 180 -6.74 20.90 5.32
C LEU A 180 -5.58 21.38 4.42
N GLY A 181 -5.67 21.18 3.10
CA GLY A 181 -4.68 21.64 2.13
C GLY A 181 -3.36 20.90 2.15
N ARG A 182 -3.28 19.70 2.74
CA ARG A 182 -2.08 18.87 2.79
C ARG A 182 -1.92 18.08 1.50
N ALA A 183 -0.72 18.10 0.93
CA ALA A 183 -0.32 17.28 -0.20
C ALA A 183 0.80 16.32 0.22
N GLY A 184 0.80 15.10 -0.33
CA GLY A 184 1.79 14.09 0.04
C GLY A 184 1.66 13.65 1.51
N GLY A 185 2.77 13.22 2.10
CA GLY A 185 2.85 12.82 3.51
C GLY A 185 3.35 13.95 4.41
N GLY A 186 2.92 13.96 5.66
CA GLY A 186 3.34 14.96 6.65
C GLY A 186 2.73 14.71 8.01
N ASN A 187 2.96 15.62 8.96
CA ASN A 187 2.41 15.53 10.31
C ASN A 187 1.13 16.37 10.43
N LEU A 188 0.14 15.83 11.12
CA LEU A 188 -1.09 16.49 11.53
C LEU A 188 -1.15 16.52 13.07
N ALA A 189 -1.25 17.70 13.65
CA ALA A 189 -1.44 17.83 15.09
C ALA A 189 -2.76 17.19 15.51
N MET A 190 -2.76 16.53 16.67
CA MET A 190 -3.96 15.85 17.19
C MET A 190 -5.13 16.80 17.39
N GLU A 191 -4.84 18.01 17.80
CA GLU A 191 -5.85 19.07 17.99
C GLU A 191 -6.58 19.38 16.69
N LEU A 192 -5.85 19.45 15.56
CA LEU A 192 -6.44 19.67 14.24
C LEU A 192 -7.27 18.48 13.80
N LEU A 193 -6.82 17.25 14.10
CA LEU A 193 -7.60 16.04 13.83
C LEU A 193 -8.93 16.06 14.59
N VAL A 194 -8.87 16.36 15.90
CA VAL A 194 -10.07 16.42 16.76
C VAL A 194 -11.01 17.53 16.31
N MET A 195 -10.50 18.73 16.01
CA MET A 195 -11.29 19.85 15.50
C MET A 195 -11.91 19.57 14.13
N ALA A 196 -11.24 18.78 13.30
CA ALA A 196 -11.77 18.39 12.01
C ALA A 196 -12.97 17.43 12.11
N GLY A 197 -13.12 16.70 13.20
CA GLY A 197 -14.27 15.82 13.46
C GLY A 197 -14.42 14.76 12.35
N PRO A 198 -13.51 13.79 12.22
CA PRO A 198 -13.63 12.72 11.23
C PRO A 198 -14.80 11.78 11.56
N ASP A 199 -15.43 11.20 10.54
CA ASP A 199 -16.36 10.07 10.68
C ASP A 199 -15.60 8.74 10.82
N LEU A 200 -14.36 8.68 10.32
CA LEU A 200 -13.49 7.51 10.40
C LEU A 200 -12.03 7.95 10.61
N VAL A 201 -11.35 7.31 11.56
CA VAL A 201 -9.89 7.39 11.69
C VAL A 201 -9.28 6.06 11.29
N VAL A 202 -8.44 6.08 10.28
CA VAL A 202 -7.70 4.91 9.79
C VAL A 202 -6.28 4.99 10.32
N THR A 203 -5.80 3.90 10.91
CA THR A 203 -4.45 3.79 11.46
C THR A 203 -3.83 2.44 11.14
N SER A 204 -2.52 2.28 11.35
CA SER A 204 -1.86 0.98 11.24
C SER A 204 -2.18 0.08 12.44
N LYS A 205 -2.14 -1.24 12.22
CA LYS A 205 -2.06 -2.20 13.31
C LYS A 205 -0.79 -1.96 14.11
N PRO A 206 -0.83 -2.08 15.44
CA PRO A 206 0.36 -1.89 16.27
C PRO A 206 1.47 -2.87 15.88
N TYR A 207 2.69 -2.36 15.77
CA TYR A 207 3.87 -3.20 15.62
C TYR A 207 4.22 -3.91 16.93
N PRO A 208 4.81 -5.10 16.89
CA PRO A 208 5.25 -5.79 18.08
C PRO A 208 6.27 -4.94 18.87
N GLY A 209 6.03 -4.79 20.16
CA GLY A 209 6.88 -4.02 21.06
C GLY A 209 6.33 -2.65 21.45
N ALA A 210 6.91 -2.04 22.47
CA ALA A 210 6.54 -0.69 22.91
C ALA A 210 7.27 0.36 22.07
N SER A 211 6.50 1.22 21.38
CA SER A 211 7.05 2.35 20.62
C SER A 211 6.47 3.67 21.12
N ARG A 212 7.35 4.67 21.32
CA ARG A 212 6.92 6.05 21.65
C ARG A 212 6.14 6.67 20.50
N SER A 213 6.43 6.30 19.27
CA SER A 213 5.72 6.81 18.09
C SER A 213 4.25 6.39 18.07
N GLU A 214 3.93 5.22 18.64
CA GLU A 214 2.57 4.71 18.74
C GLU A 214 1.81 5.24 19.97
N ALA A 215 2.50 5.89 20.90
CA ALA A 215 1.85 6.42 22.12
C ALA A 215 0.71 7.39 21.76
N LEU A 216 0.87 8.15 20.68
CA LEU A 216 -0.14 9.08 20.18
C LEU A 216 -1.45 8.38 19.77
N LEU A 217 -1.35 7.16 19.24
CA LEU A 217 -2.52 6.35 18.84
C LEU A 217 -3.32 5.82 20.02
N ARG A 218 -2.74 5.85 21.23
CA ARG A 218 -3.39 5.46 22.50
C ARG A 218 -3.88 6.68 23.30
N HIS A 219 -3.77 7.87 22.75
CA HIS A 219 -4.16 9.10 23.44
C HIS A 219 -5.67 9.10 23.70
N PRO A 220 -6.14 9.49 24.92
CA PRO A 220 -7.56 9.51 25.26
C PRO A 220 -8.44 10.30 24.28
N ALA A 221 -7.92 11.36 23.67
CA ALA A 221 -8.64 12.14 22.66
C ALA A 221 -9.04 11.32 21.44
N LEU A 222 -8.18 10.37 20.98
CA LEU A 222 -8.54 9.46 19.87
C LEU A 222 -9.60 8.44 20.30
N ALA A 223 -9.52 7.93 21.54
CA ALA A 223 -10.52 7.03 22.08
C ALA A 223 -11.88 7.72 22.20
N GLN A 224 -11.90 9.02 22.55
CA GLN A 224 -13.14 9.80 22.63
C GLN A 224 -13.75 10.11 21.27
N LEU A 225 -12.96 10.23 20.20
CA LEU A 225 -13.50 10.36 18.83
C LEU A 225 -14.37 9.16 18.44
N GLY A 226 -14.10 7.97 19.00
CA GLY A 226 -14.87 6.75 18.75
C GLY A 226 -15.97 6.43 19.78
N ALA A 227 -16.10 7.21 20.86
CA ALA A 227 -16.93 6.84 22.01
C ALA A 227 -18.27 7.57 22.13
N GLN A 228 -18.54 8.57 21.30
CA GLN A 228 -19.80 9.33 21.36
C GLN A 228 -20.75 8.92 20.24
N ASP A 229 -22.04 8.80 20.52
CA ASP A 229 -23.08 8.46 19.55
C ASP A 229 -22.99 9.36 18.29
N GLY A 230 -22.68 8.73 17.14
CA GLY A 230 -22.51 9.40 15.86
C GLY A 230 -21.09 9.85 15.52
N GLN A 231 -20.06 9.36 16.22
CA GLN A 231 -18.68 9.80 16.03
C GLN A 231 -17.74 8.71 15.43
N ALA A 232 -16.54 9.17 15.06
CA ALA A 232 -15.54 8.47 14.27
C ALA A 232 -15.30 7.03 14.72
N ALA A 233 -15.49 6.09 13.84
CA ALA A 233 -14.99 4.75 14.01
C ALA A 233 -13.46 4.75 13.89
N LEU A 234 -12.77 3.94 14.70
CA LEU A 234 -11.34 3.69 14.57
C LEU A 234 -11.14 2.38 13.78
N LEU A 235 -10.42 2.45 12.68
CA LEU A 235 -10.10 1.30 11.83
C LEU A 235 -8.58 1.08 11.81
N ALA A 236 -8.13 -0.04 12.36
CA ALA A 236 -6.73 -0.46 12.27
C ALA A 236 -6.54 -1.37 11.05
N THR A 237 -5.77 -0.90 10.06
CA THR A 237 -5.53 -1.58 8.78
C THR A 237 -4.15 -2.22 8.74
N SER A 238 -3.93 -3.14 7.79
CA SER A 238 -2.62 -3.70 7.51
C SER A 238 -1.80 -2.76 6.62
N ASP A 239 -0.64 -2.30 7.08
CA ASP A 239 0.26 -1.46 6.29
C ASP A 239 0.65 -2.16 4.97
N ALA A 240 0.81 -3.49 4.99
CA ALA A 240 1.17 -4.30 3.83
C ALA A 240 0.23 -4.08 2.62
N ASP A 241 -1.05 -3.76 2.85
CA ASP A 241 -2.04 -3.56 1.79
C ASP A 241 -2.09 -2.10 1.29
N TRP A 242 -1.41 -1.15 1.97
CA TRP A 242 -1.43 0.27 1.67
C TRP A 242 -0.11 0.82 1.11
N ILE A 243 1.03 0.18 1.45
CA ILE A 243 2.36 0.71 1.14
C ILE A 243 2.66 0.67 -0.36
N CYS A 244 2.25 -0.40 -1.05
CA CYS A 244 2.64 -0.65 -2.43
C CYS A 244 1.47 -0.58 -3.39
N GLY A 245 1.69 0.07 -4.54
CA GLY A 245 0.78 0.04 -5.69
C GLY A 245 0.84 -1.29 -6.42
N THR A 246 0.42 -2.36 -5.78
CA THR A 246 0.31 -3.70 -6.36
C THR A 246 -1.15 -4.16 -6.32
N PRO A 247 -1.56 -5.25 -6.98
CA PRO A 247 -2.92 -5.77 -6.88
C PRO A 247 -3.41 -6.02 -5.46
N HIS A 248 -2.52 -6.18 -4.47
CA HIS A 248 -2.91 -6.33 -3.07
C HIS A 248 -3.59 -5.10 -2.47
N VAL A 249 -3.41 -3.92 -3.06
CA VAL A 249 -4.11 -2.68 -2.66
C VAL A 249 -5.63 -2.82 -2.70
N LEU A 250 -6.17 -3.76 -3.47
CA LEU A 250 -7.60 -4.06 -3.51
C LEU A 250 -8.17 -4.50 -2.16
N ARG A 251 -7.33 -5.05 -1.27
CA ARG A 251 -7.74 -5.38 0.10
C ARG A 251 -8.04 -4.12 0.89
N ALA A 252 -7.18 -3.09 0.76
CA ALA A 252 -7.42 -1.78 1.37
C ALA A 252 -8.69 -1.13 0.80
N VAL A 253 -8.91 -1.21 -0.52
CA VAL A 253 -10.14 -0.71 -1.17
C VAL A 253 -11.38 -1.43 -0.62
N ALA A 254 -11.34 -2.75 -0.52
CA ALA A 254 -12.45 -3.57 0.00
C ALA A 254 -12.73 -3.24 1.48
N GLU A 255 -11.69 -3.10 2.30
CA GLU A 255 -11.80 -2.76 3.71
C GLU A 255 -12.42 -1.37 3.92
N MET A 256 -11.95 -0.36 3.17
CA MET A 256 -12.49 0.98 3.22
C MET A 256 -13.93 1.05 2.74
N ARG A 257 -14.27 0.32 1.67
CA ARG A 257 -15.65 0.22 1.21
C ARG A 257 -16.58 -0.40 2.26
N ALA A 258 -16.13 -1.49 2.90
CA ALA A 258 -16.89 -2.11 3.98
C ALA A 258 -17.04 -1.15 5.20
N ALA A 259 -16.02 -0.37 5.51
CA ALA A 259 -16.09 0.66 6.55
C ALA A 259 -17.11 1.75 6.19
N HIS A 260 -17.11 2.23 4.94
CA HIS A 260 -18.09 3.20 4.46
C HIS A 260 -19.52 2.67 4.56
N GLN A 261 -19.76 1.44 4.12
CA GLN A 261 -21.08 0.80 4.20
C GLN A 261 -21.57 0.67 5.65
N ARG A 262 -20.70 0.28 6.59
CA ARG A 262 -21.05 0.22 8.01
C ARG A 262 -21.42 1.58 8.57
N ALA A 263 -20.66 2.61 8.21
CA ALA A 263 -20.91 3.97 8.72
C ALA A 263 -22.23 4.56 8.23
N ILE A 264 -22.65 4.30 7.00
CA ILE A 264 -23.95 4.77 6.48
C ILE A 264 -25.13 3.92 6.96
N ALA A 265 -24.91 2.63 7.29
CA ALA A 265 -25.97 1.76 7.81
C ALA A 265 -26.39 2.12 9.26
N GLY A 266 -25.57 2.91 9.96
CA GLY A 266 -25.78 3.23 11.36
C GLY A 266 -25.58 2.03 12.30
N PRO A 267 -25.64 2.23 13.62
CA PRO A 267 -25.59 1.13 14.56
C PRO A 267 -26.79 0.19 14.32
N ALA A 268 -26.51 -1.10 14.19
CA ALA A 268 -27.55 -2.11 14.04
C ALA A 268 -28.55 -1.96 15.20
N ALA A 269 -29.84 -1.77 14.88
CA ALA A 269 -30.87 -1.71 15.89
C ALA A 269 -30.77 -2.95 16.82
N PRO A 270 -30.84 -2.80 18.15
CA PRO A 270 -30.80 -3.94 19.05
C PRO A 270 -31.92 -4.91 18.64
N MET A 271 -31.55 -6.16 18.41
CA MET A 271 -32.51 -7.22 18.11
C MET A 271 -33.56 -7.22 19.23
N GLN A 272 -34.76 -6.74 18.92
CA GLN A 272 -35.90 -6.85 19.85
C GLN A 272 -36.10 -8.34 20.10
N SER A 273 -35.80 -8.78 21.32
CA SER A 273 -36.23 -10.08 21.81
C SER A 273 -37.76 -10.11 21.72
N LEU A 274 -38.27 -10.89 20.80
CA LEU A 274 -39.68 -11.23 20.74
C LEU A 274 -40.10 -11.90 22.08
N PRO A 275 -41.27 -11.56 22.59
CA PRO A 275 -41.76 -12.08 23.88
C PRO A 275 -42.05 -13.57 23.87
#